data_cdfacf41960ccc80a6889ca6a8f3b7a0
#
_entry.id   cdfacf41960ccc80a6889ca6a8f3b7a0
#
_cell.length_a   1.000
_cell.length_b   1.000
_cell.length_c   1.000
_cell.angle_alpha   90.00
_cell.angle_beta   90.00
_cell.angle_gamma   90.00
#
_symmetry.space_group_name_H-M   'P 1'
#
loop_
_entity.id
_entity.type
_entity.pdbx_description
1 polymer ?
#
loop_
_entity_poly.entity_id
_entity_poly.type
_entity_poly.pdbx_seq_one_letter_code
_entity_poly.pdbx_strand_id
1 'polypeptide(L)'
;MKRLQSISFVICIIIFTGFVKKAEPDYTKKIDDQVRAEQIKEMKFGMFICWSFSTFYGKEWTPTMDKDASFFKATGCDTDQWCKVAKEAGMKYILFLTKHHDGFCLWDTKTTDKKVTNSPLGIDVLAKLRKSCSKYGIKLALYFSEGDWNWPEAVDGEKGKGGINPEIKKAQLRELTTEYGPIEFFWMDHAIGDGGLSHKETADWVTRFQPNCFVGFNHGEPAGRLSLREMGKPGPIGDASTSVYNKDAESSFKGYLVAEFTYPILPEHKGGAMWFYSLPEHDNLVLPAEKIYQDYLGAVKYGNIFSLDIGPNYEGRIRDIDVKTLKQVGRFIKGK
;
A
#
# COMPACT_ATOMS: atom_id res chain seq x y z
N MET A 1 6.17 77.15 -32.88
CA MET A 1 5.96 76.28 -31.72
C MET A 1 5.68 74.88 -32.25
N LYS A 2 6.66 73.98 -32.26
CA LYS A 2 6.53 72.59 -32.67
C LYS A 2 6.43 71.75 -31.40
N ARG A 3 5.29 70.98 -31.21
CA ARG A 3 5.13 70.03 -30.12
C ARG A 3 5.84 68.72 -30.48
N LEU A 4 6.84 68.32 -29.67
CA LEU A 4 7.38 66.98 -29.68
C LEU A 4 6.38 66.05 -28.99
N GLN A 5 5.96 64.99 -29.68
CA GLN A 5 5.25 63.86 -29.10
C GLN A 5 6.30 62.82 -28.71
N SER A 6 6.42 62.51 -27.43
CA SER A 6 7.22 61.42 -26.93
C SER A 6 6.44 60.11 -27.01
N ILE A 7 6.95 59.16 -27.78
CA ILE A 7 6.43 57.78 -27.89
C ILE A 7 7.16 56.95 -26.82
N SER A 8 6.45 56.55 -25.78
CA SER A 8 6.93 55.55 -24.79
C SER A 8 6.78 54.14 -25.33
N PHE A 9 7.89 53.49 -25.59
CA PHE A 9 7.94 52.06 -25.89
C PHE A 9 7.84 51.26 -24.59
N VAL A 10 6.76 50.54 -24.36
CA VAL A 10 6.64 49.55 -23.28
C VAL A 10 7.18 48.23 -23.81
N ILE A 11 8.37 47.85 -23.29
CA ILE A 11 8.96 46.53 -23.56
C ILE A 11 8.32 45.53 -22.59
N CYS A 12 7.36 44.69 -23.10
CA CYS A 12 6.87 43.53 -22.38
C CYS A 12 7.93 42.42 -22.40
N ILE A 13 8.65 42.21 -21.29
CA ILE A 13 9.53 41.06 -21.12
C ILE A 13 8.62 39.85 -20.77
N ILE A 14 8.40 38.99 -21.74
CA ILE A 14 7.73 37.68 -21.51
C ILE A 14 8.79 36.76 -20.91
N ILE A 15 8.72 36.55 -19.60
CA ILE A 15 9.51 35.51 -18.92
C ILE A 15 8.88 34.16 -19.22
N PHE A 16 9.45 33.41 -20.16
CA PHE A 16 9.14 32.01 -20.37
C PHE A 16 9.76 31.22 -19.19
N THR A 17 8.99 30.98 -18.14
CA THR A 17 9.34 29.95 -17.16
C THR A 17 9.07 28.56 -17.78
N GLY A 18 10.07 28.06 -18.47
CA GLY A 18 10.05 26.68 -18.97
C GLY A 18 9.97 25.72 -17.78
N PHE A 19 8.82 25.12 -17.55
CA PHE A 19 8.72 23.95 -16.71
C PHE A 19 9.53 22.83 -17.37
N VAL A 20 10.76 22.62 -16.91
CA VAL A 20 11.53 21.42 -17.23
C VAL A 20 10.78 20.26 -16.57
N LYS A 21 9.99 19.53 -17.34
CA LYS A 21 9.43 18.25 -16.92
C LYS A 21 10.63 17.37 -16.56
N LYS A 22 10.84 17.14 -15.27
CA LYS A 22 11.85 16.18 -14.80
C LYS A 22 11.50 14.85 -15.47
N ALA A 23 12.42 14.31 -16.28
CA ALA A 23 12.21 13.02 -16.91
C ALA A 23 11.87 12.01 -15.81
N GLU A 24 10.80 11.23 -15.99
CA GLU A 24 10.48 10.17 -15.06
C GLU A 24 11.66 9.19 -15.02
N PRO A 25 12.05 8.69 -13.84
CA PRO A 25 13.13 7.73 -13.75
C PRO A 25 12.83 6.49 -14.62
N ASP A 26 13.84 5.98 -15.30
CA ASP A 26 13.72 4.71 -16.04
C ASP A 26 13.68 3.55 -15.03
N TYR A 27 12.48 3.08 -14.72
CA TYR A 27 12.25 1.99 -13.76
C TYR A 27 12.72 0.62 -14.26
N THR A 28 13.05 0.49 -15.54
CA THR A 28 13.52 -0.76 -16.13
C THR A 28 15.02 -0.97 -15.91
N LYS A 29 15.77 0.08 -15.60
CA LYS A 29 17.20 0.00 -15.36
C LYS A 29 17.49 -0.31 -13.89
N LYS A 30 18.12 -1.46 -13.62
CA LYS A 30 18.55 -1.83 -12.27
C LYS A 30 19.56 -0.82 -11.74
N ILE A 31 19.34 -0.36 -10.50
CA ILE A 31 20.29 0.41 -9.70
C ILE A 31 20.83 -0.45 -8.56
N ASP A 32 21.88 -0.01 -7.91
CA ASP A 32 22.44 -0.68 -6.74
C ASP A 32 21.41 -0.82 -5.62
N ASP A 33 21.36 -1.97 -4.95
CA ASP A 33 20.37 -2.26 -3.92
C ASP A 33 20.50 -1.36 -2.68
N GLN A 34 21.72 -0.90 -2.31
CA GLN A 34 21.92 0.04 -1.20
C GLN A 34 21.37 1.42 -1.57
N VAL A 35 21.65 1.89 -2.79
CA VAL A 35 21.09 3.14 -3.31
C VAL A 35 19.57 3.07 -3.31
N ARG A 36 19.01 1.95 -3.74
CA ARG A 36 17.56 1.75 -3.75
C ARG A 36 16.97 1.71 -2.33
N ALA A 37 17.64 1.05 -1.41
CA ALA A 37 17.24 0.99 -0.01
C ALA A 37 17.13 2.40 0.61
N GLU A 38 18.11 3.27 0.36
CA GLU A 38 18.05 4.67 0.84
C GLU A 38 16.86 5.43 0.24
N GLN A 39 16.56 5.25 -1.06
CA GLN A 39 15.38 5.86 -1.67
C GLN A 39 14.05 5.38 -1.03
N ILE A 40 13.97 4.11 -0.62
CA ILE A 40 12.81 3.55 0.07
C ILE A 40 12.73 4.11 1.50
N LYS A 41 13.84 4.13 2.26
CA LYS A 41 13.90 4.70 3.61
C LYS A 41 13.48 6.17 3.66
N GLU A 42 13.80 6.96 2.61
CA GLU A 42 13.37 8.36 2.50
C GLU A 42 11.83 8.53 2.39
N MET A 43 11.09 7.48 2.11
CA MET A 43 9.63 7.54 2.14
C MET A 43 9.07 7.64 3.56
N LYS A 44 9.69 7.04 4.55
CA LYS A 44 9.45 7.14 6.00
C LYS A 44 8.06 6.71 6.45
N PHE A 45 7.00 7.32 5.91
CA PHE A 45 5.62 7.17 6.35
C PHE A 45 4.68 7.02 5.16
N GLY A 46 3.78 6.05 5.23
CA GLY A 46 2.80 5.74 4.22
C GLY A 46 1.45 5.34 4.81
N MET A 47 0.46 5.29 3.95
CA MET A 47 -0.89 4.81 4.24
C MET A 47 -1.02 3.40 3.68
N PHE A 48 -1.41 2.45 4.51
CA PHE A 48 -1.85 1.14 4.02
C PHE A 48 -3.37 1.19 3.84
N ILE A 49 -3.87 0.79 2.69
CA ILE A 49 -5.31 0.75 2.39
C ILE A 49 -5.74 -0.71 2.29
N CYS A 50 -6.49 -1.17 3.28
CA CYS A 50 -7.16 -2.46 3.30
C CYS A 50 -8.64 -2.29 3.01
N TRP A 51 -9.07 -2.65 1.80
CA TRP A 51 -10.45 -2.53 1.34
C TRP A 51 -10.78 -3.71 0.44
N SER A 52 -11.65 -4.63 0.88
CA SER A 52 -11.96 -5.87 0.17
C SER A 52 -13.27 -6.47 0.68
N PHE A 53 -13.50 -7.76 0.48
CA PHE A 53 -14.66 -8.49 0.99
C PHE A 53 -14.83 -8.35 2.51
N SER A 54 -13.73 -8.32 3.26
CA SER A 54 -13.75 -8.19 4.72
C SER A 54 -14.40 -6.89 5.21
N THR A 55 -14.31 -5.80 4.42
CA THR A 55 -15.08 -4.56 4.68
C THR A 55 -16.59 -4.81 4.72
N PHE A 56 -17.12 -5.71 3.88
CA PHE A 56 -18.57 -6.00 3.77
C PHE A 56 -19.00 -7.20 4.58
N TYR A 57 -18.06 -8.04 5.00
CA TYR A 57 -18.33 -9.20 5.87
C TYR A 57 -18.30 -8.83 7.36
N GLY A 58 -17.57 -7.75 7.71
CA GLY A 58 -17.44 -7.29 9.10
C GLY A 58 -16.56 -8.18 9.96
N LYS A 59 -15.60 -8.89 9.36
CA LYS A 59 -14.57 -9.71 10.02
C LYS A 59 -13.29 -9.68 9.22
N GLU A 60 -12.17 -10.01 9.87
CA GLU A 60 -10.84 -10.00 9.27
C GLU A 60 -10.73 -10.93 8.05
N TRP A 61 -11.30 -12.12 8.15
CA TRP A 61 -11.22 -13.16 7.13
C TRP A 61 -12.61 -13.51 6.63
N THR A 62 -12.85 -13.28 5.33
CA THR A 62 -14.12 -13.59 4.68
C THR A 62 -14.08 -14.97 4.03
N PRO A 63 -14.86 -15.95 4.49
CA PRO A 63 -15.07 -17.18 3.72
C PRO A 63 -15.58 -16.82 2.32
N THR A 64 -14.98 -17.39 1.27
CA THR A 64 -15.10 -16.83 -0.08
C THR A 64 -15.50 -17.82 -1.17
N MET A 65 -15.40 -19.15 -0.94
CA MET A 65 -15.68 -20.16 -1.98
C MET A 65 -17.11 -20.06 -2.55
N ASP A 66 -18.07 -19.62 -1.72
CA ASP A 66 -19.48 -19.44 -2.08
C ASP A 66 -19.82 -17.99 -2.54
N LYS A 67 -18.82 -17.09 -2.66
CA LYS A 67 -19.04 -15.69 -2.97
C LYS A 67 -18.44 -15.31 -4.32
N ASP A 68 -19.20 -14.61 -5.11
CA ASP A 68 -18.74 -13.96 -6.35
C ASP A 68 -18.42 -12.47 -6.14
N ALA A 69 -18.06 -11.78 -7.21
CA ALA A 69 -17.70 -10.37 -7.16
C ALA A 69 -18.82 -9.44 -6.66
N SER A 70 -20.10 -9.86 -6.76
CA SER A 70 -21.26 -9.06 -6.30
C SER A 70 -21.33 -8.93 -4.78
N PHE A 71 -20.59 -9.75 -4.04
CA PHE A 71 -20.45 -9.61 -2.60
C PHE A 71 -19.75 -8.29 -2.20
N PHE A 72 -18.89 -7.74 -3.06
CA PHE A 72 -18.28 -6.43 -2.87
C PHE A 72 -19.28 -5.33 -3.24
N LYS A 73 -20.04 -4.86 -2.26
CA LYS A 73 -21.20 -3.96 -2.45
C LYS A 73 -20.85 -2.47 -2.48
N ALA A 74 -19.57 -2.12 -2.68
CA ALA A 74 -19.16 -0.72 -2.79
C ALA A 74 -19.84 -0.04 -3.99
N THR A 75 -20.40 1.14 -3.76
CA THR A 75 -21.05 1.98 -4.79
C THR A 75 -20.26 3.23 -5.11
N GLY A 76 -19.17 3.47 -4.38
CA GLY A 76 -18.25 4.59 -4.56
C GLY A 76 -16.82 4.19 -4.26
N CYS A 77 -15.87 5.03 -4.72
CA CYS A 77 -14.44 4.87 -4.44
C CYS A 77 -13.75 6.21 -4.66
N ASP A 78 -13.26 6.82 -3.59
CA ASP A 78 -12.65 8.17 -3.64
C ASP A 78 -11.12 8.10 -3.43
N THR A 79 -10.41 7.57 -4.43
CA THR A 79 -8.94 7.47 -4.38
C THR A 79 -8.25 8.84 -4.32
N ASP A 80 -8.91 9.89 -4.80
CA ASP A 80 -8.42 11.28 -4.66
C ASP A 80 -8.43 11.72 -3.19
N GLN A 81 -9.48 11.37 -2.43
CA GLN A 81 -9.53 11.61 -0.98
C GLN A 81 -8.42 10.86 -0.27
N TRP A 82 -8.18 9.58 -0.59
CA TRP A 82 -7.10 8.79 0.02
C TRP A 82 -5.74 9.47 -0.17
N CYS A 83 -5.40 9.81 -1.41
CA CYS A 83 -4.13 10.48 -1.73
C CYS A 83 -4.01 11.88 -1.11
N LYS A 84 -5.10 12.65 -1.08
CA LYS A 84 -5.14 13.97 -0.44
C LYS A 84 -4.89 13.87 1.06
N VAL A 85 -5.56 12.95 1.74
CA VAL A 85 -5.40 12.71 3.18
C VAL A 85 -3.97 12.25 3.48
N ALA A 86 -3.44 11.28 2.71
CA ALA A 86 -2.06 10.83 2.84
C ALA A 86 -1.06 12.01 2.72
N LYS A 87 -1.22 12.85 1.71
CA LYS A 87 -0.37 14.04 1.51
C LYS A 87 -0.48 15.04 2.66
N GLU A 88 -1.69 15.31 3.17
CA GLU A 88 -1.92 16.22 4.30
C GLU A 88 -1.30 15.67 5.59
N ALA A 89 -1.32 14.35 5.78
CA ALA A 89 -0.66 13.65 6.88
C ALA A 89 0.87 13.61 6.79
N GLY A 90 1.47 14.03 5.67
CA GLY A 90 2.92 13.96 5.44
C GLY A 90 3.41 12.62 4.91
N MET A 91 2.50 11.71 4.57
CA MET A 91 2.80 10.41 3.98
C MET A 91 3.35 10.57 2.55
N LYS A 92 4.21 9.64 2.14
CA LYS A 92 4.90 9.66 0.83
C LYS A 92 4.44 8.58 -0.12
N TYR A 93 3.81 7.53 0.38
CA TYR A 93 3.31 6.40 -0.41
C TYR A 93 1.97 5.90 0.11
N ILE A 94 1.27 5.18 -0.76
CA ILE A 94 0.17 4.28 -0.41
C ILE A 94 0.63 2.86 -0.67
N LEU A 95 0.52 2.00 0.35
CA LEU A 95 0.53 0.55 0.23
C LEU A 95 -0.93 0.14 0.02
N PHE A 96 -1.24 -0.49 -1.11
CA PHE A 96 -2.60 -0.83 -1.49
C PHE A 96 -2.80 -2.33 -1.51
N LEU A 97 -3.81 -2.82 -0.79
CA LEU A 97 -4.23 -4.22 -0.83
C LEU A 97 -4.84 -4.53 -2.20
N THR A 98 -4.12 -5.27 -3.03
CA THR A 98 -4.59 -5.66 -4.37
C THR A 98 -5.48 -6.90 -4.32
N LYS A 99 -5.10 -7.89 -3.53
CA LYS A 99 -5.84 -9.13 -3.30
C LYS A 99 -5.57 -9.63 -1.89
N HIS A 100 -6.63 -9.90 -1.10
CA HIS A 100 -6.54 -10.59 0.18
C HIS A 100 -6.62 -12.11 -0.02
N HIS A 101 -6.65 -12.90 1.06
CA HIS A 101 -6.73 -14.36 1.03
C HIS A 101 -8.02 -14.87 0.37
N ASP A 102 -9.09 -14.06 0.40
CA ASP A 102 -10.37 -14.34 -0.25
C ASP A 102 -10.31 -14.39 -1.79
N GLY A 103 -9.19 -14.00 -2.38
CA GLY A 103 -8.95 -14.02 -3.82
C GLY A 103 -9.67 -12.94 -4.61
N PHE A 104 -10.37 -12.00 -3.95
CA PHE A 104 -11.01 -10.88 -4.65
C PHE A 104 -9.96 -9.86 -5.10
N CYS A 105 -9.88 -9.65 -6.42
CA CYS A 105 -8.89 -8.78 -7.05
C CYS A 105 -9.42 -7.35 -7.23
N LEU A 106 -8.72 -6.36 -6.69
CA LEU A 106 -9.08 -4.93 -6.79
C LEU A 106 -8.55 -4.24 -8.06
N TRP A 107 -8.15 -5.02 -9.05
CA TRP A 107 -7.77 -4.59 -10.41
C TRP A 107 -8.48 -5.43 -11.47
N ASP A 108 -8.43 -5.00 -12.73
CA ASP A 108 -9.08 -5.70 -13.85
C ASP A 108 -8.25 -6.90 -14.33
N THR A 109 -8.00 -7.86 -13.43
CA THR A 109 -7.26 -9.08 -13.78
C THR A 109 -7.98 -9.90 -14.85
N LYS A 110 -7.19 -10.61 -15.66
CA LYS A 110 -7.68 -11.59 -16.65
C LYS A 110 -7.69 -13.02 -16.11
N THR A 111 -7.27 -13.22 -14.85
CA THR A 111 -7.05 -14.55 -14.29
C THR A 111 -8.24 -15.12 -13.55
N THR A 112 -9.22 -14.28 -13.18
CA THR A 112 -10.43 -14.68 -12.47
C THR A 112 -11.57 -13.70 -12.72
N ASP A 113 -12.82 -14.17 -12.61
CA ASP A 113 -14.01 -13.31 -12.59
C ASP A 113 -14.31 -12.72 -11.21
N LYS A 114 -13.62 -13.19 -10.15
CA LYS A 114 -13.69 -12.62 -8.79
C LYS A 114 -12.84 -11.36 -8.70
N LYS A 115 -13.30 -10.31 -9.37
CA LYS A 115 -12.59 -9.04 -9.52
C LYS A 115 -13.53 -7.83 -9.44
N VAL A 116 -12.98 -6.69 -9.08
CA VAL A 116 -13.72 -5.47 -8.81
C VAL A 116 -14.50 -4.93 -10.01
N THR A 117 -14.02 -5.15 -11.23
CA THR A 117 -14.73 -4.74 -12.46
C THR A 117 -16.00 -5.54 -12.72
N ASN A 118 -16.14 -6.71 -12.12
CA ASN A 118 -17.36 -7.54 -12.14
C ASN A 118 -18.28 -7.30 -10.91
N SER A 119 -17.85 -6.45 -9.96
CA SER A 119 -18.66 -6.07 -8.80
C SER A 119 -19.64 -4.93 -9.13
N PRO A 120 -20.58 -4.57 -8.23
CA PRO A 120 -21.43 -3.39 -8.39
C PRO A 120 -20.64 -2.07 -8.60
N LEU A 121 -19.42 -1.97 -8.10
CA LEU A 121 -18.55 -0.81 -8.32
C LEU A 121 -18.11 -0.67 -9.79
N GLY A 122 -17.83 -1.76 -10.49
CA GLY A 122 -17.60 -1.81 -11.94
C GLY A 122 -16.36 -1.07 -12.45
N ILE A 123 -15.39 -0.73 -11.59
CA ILE A 123 -14.19 0.02 -11.98
C ILE A 123 -12.91 -0.67 -11.48
N ASP A 124 -11.82 -0.51 -12.23
CA ASP A 124 -10.47 -0.88 -11.79
C ASP A 124 -9.98 0.13 -10.74
N VAL A 125 -10.03 -0.29 -9.46
CA VAL A 125 -9.65 0.56 -8.32
C VAL A 125 -8.15 0.87 -8.34
N LEU A 126 -7.30 -0.09 -8.70
CA LEU A 126 -5.85 0.11 -8.76
C LEU A 126 -5.47 1.10 -9.86
N ALA A 127 -6.08 1.00 -11.05
CA ALA A 127 -5.86 1.96 -12.12
C ALA A 127 -6.31 3.38 -11.73
N LYS A 128 -7.45 3.49 -11.03
CA LYS A 128 -7.93 4.77 -10.51
C LYS A 128 -6.98 5.33 -9.45
N LEU A 129 -6.52 4.49 -8.51
CA LEU A 129 -5.57 4.90 -7.47
C LEU A 129 -4.23 5.35 -8.08
N ARG A 130 -3.70 4.64 -9.10
CA ARG A 130 -2.48 5.06 -9.79
C ARG A 130 -2.60 6.49 -10.34
N LYS A 131 -3.74 6.83 -10.95
CA LYS A 131 -3.99 8.20 -11.44
C LYS A 131 -3.99 9.23 -10.31
N SER A 132 -4.65 8.92 -9.20
CA SER A 132 -4.65 9.77 -8.00
C SER A 132 -3.25 9.90 -7.39
N CYS A 133 -2.50 8.82 -7.28
CA CYS A 133 -1.10 8.85 -6.81
C CYS A 133 -0.25 9.80 -7.66
N SER A 134 -0.34 9.71 -8.98
CA SER A 134 0.37 10.61 -9.90
C SER A 134 -0.05 12.08 -9.72
N LYS A 135 -1.34 12.33 -9.58
CA LYS A 135 -1.90 13.68 -9.36
C LYS A 135 -1.40 14.33 -8.07
N TYR A 136 -1.30 13.57 -6.99
CA TYR A 136 -0.92 14.09 -5.67
C TYR A 136 0.58 13.95 -5.35
N GLY A 137 1.35 13.30 -6.21
CA GLY A 137 2.79 13.03 -5.99
C GLY A 137 3.03 12.01 -4.88
N ILE A 138 2.14 11.03 -4.76
CA ILE A 138 2.22 9.90 -3.82
C ILE A 138 2.76 8.68 -4.58
N LYS A 139 3.69 7.97 -3.97
CA LYS A 139 4.24 6.72 -4.52
C LYS A 139 3.29 5.55 -4.24
N LEU A 140 3.43 4.45 -4.98
CA LEU A 140 2.58 3.28 -4.85
C LEU A 140 3.40 2.04 -4.49
N ALA A 141 2.98 1.34 -3.45
CA ALA A 141 3.40 0.01 -3.07
C ALA A 141 2.18 -0.92 -3.06
N LEU A 142 2.36 -2.22 -3.20
CA LEU A 142 1.27 -3.17 -3.31
C LEU A 142 1.39 -4.26 -2.26
N TYR A 143 0.27 -4.57 -1.61
CA TYR A 143 0.07 -5.79 -0.85
C TYR A 143 -0.52 -6.86 -1.77
N PHE A 144 -0.09 -8.10 -1.59
CA PHE A 144 -0.58 -9.25 -2.33
C PHE A 144 -0.56 -10.50 -1.45
N SER A 145 -1.71 -11.18 -1.31
CA SER A 145 -1.76 -12.50 -0.68
C SER A 145 -1.15 -13.55 -1.61
N GLU A 146 -0.15 -14.27 -1.12
CA GLU A 146 0.58 -15.28 -1.91
C GLU A 146 -0.29 -16.51 -2.21
N GLY A 147 -1.03 -17.00 -1.21
CA GLY A 147 -2.04 -18.01 -1.37
C GLY A 147 -3.42 -17.40 -1.62
N ASP A 148 -4.35 -18.22 -2.06
CA ASP A 148 -5.71 -17.80 -2.40
C ASP A 148 -6.67 -18.93 -2.04
N TRP A 149 -7.72 -18.62 -1.33
CA TRP A 149 -8.68 -19.63 -0.85
C TRP A 149 -9.56 -20.21 -1.96
N ASN A 150 -9.47 -19.70 -3.18
CA ASN A 150 -10.15 -20.26 -4.35
C ASN A 150 -9.26 -21.19 -5.19
N TRP A 151 -7.97 -21.29 -4.85
CA TRP A 151 -7.05 -22.16 -5.58
C TRP A 151 -7.11 -23.60 -5.09
N PRO A 152 -6.64 -24.59 -5.90
CA PRO A 152 -6.59 -25.98 -5.46
C PRO A 152 -5.88 -26.17 -4.12
N GLU A 153 -6.33 -27.13 -3.32
CA GLU A 153 -5.82 -27.45 -1.98
C GLU A 153 -6.08 -26.39 -0.91
N ALA A 154 -6.82 -25.32 -1.22
CA ALA A 154 -7.15 -24.28 -0.25
C ALA A 154 -8.13 -24.80 0.83
N VAL A 155 -8.03 -24.21 2.02
CA VAL A 155 -9.04 -24.27 3.09
C VAL A 155 -9.55 -22.87 3.34
N ASP A 156 -10.83 -22.65 3.19
CA ASP A 156 -11.47 -21.34 3.26
C ASP A 156 -11.70 -20.87 4.71
N GLY A 157 -11.61 -19.55 4.95
CA GLY A 157 -12.04 -18.89 6.18
C GLY A 157 -10.95 -18.69 7.24
N GLU A 158 -11.33 -18.42 8.47
CA GLU A 158 -10.48 -17.99 9.59
C GLU A 158 -9.32 -18.94 9.94
N LYS A 159 -9.51 -20.24 9.74
CA LYS A 159 -8.46 -21.26 9.87
C LYS A 159 -7.94 -21.71 8.51
N GLY A 160 -8.05 -20.80 7.55
CA GLY A 160 -7.81 -21.08 6.15
C GLY A 160 -6.36 -21.36 5.84
N LYS A 161 -6.17 -22.08 4.74
CA LYS A 161 -4.88 -22.34 4.12
C LYS A 161 -4.96 -21.86 2.66
N GLY A 162 -3.99 -21.04 2.23
CA GLY A 162 -3.88 -20.64 0.84
C GLY A 162 -3.65 -21.84 -0.08
N GLY A 163 -4.36 -21.86 -1.20
CA GLY A 163 -4.21 -22.89 -2.22
C GLY A 163 -2.99 -22.68 -3.09
N ILE A 164 -2.75 -23.65 -3.98
CA ILE A 164 -1.58 -23.73 -4.86
C ILE A 164 -2.01 -23.47 -6.30
N ASN A 165 -1.46 -22.40 -6.90
CA ASN A 165 -1.58 -22.13 -8.34
C ASN A 165 -0.45 -21.19 -8.82
N PRO A 166 0.77 -21.72 -9.04
CA PRO A 166 1.93 -20.90 -9.39
C PRO A 166 1.75 -20.15 -10.72
N GLU A 167 1.01 -20.72 -11.69
CA GLU A 167 0.82 -20.07 -12.99
C GLU A 167 -0.13 -18.86 -12.88
N ILE A 168 -1.23 -18.97 -12.11
CA ILE A 168 -2.11 -17.84 -11.86
C ILE A 168 -1.38 -16.78 -11.02
N LYS A 169 -0.64 -17.17 -9.98
CA LYS A 169 0.16 -16.24 -9.17
C LYS A 169 1.15 -15.46 -10.05
N LYS A 170 1.89 -16.13 -10.94
CA LYS A 170 2.79 -15.47 -11.90
C LYS A 170 2.05 -14.53 -12.84
N ALA A 171 0.90 -14.93 -13.36
CA ALA A 171 0.10 -14.09 -14.26
C ALA A 171 -0.38 -12.83 -13.53
N GLN A 172 -0.93 -12.95 -12.32
CA GLN A 172 -1.37 -11.82 -11.49
C GLN A 172 -0.20 -10.86 -11.18
N LEU A 173 0.93 -11.37 -10.72
CA LEU A 173 2.12 -10.54 -10.43
C LEU A 173 2.66 -9.86 -11.70
N ARG A 174 2.58 -10.52 -12.87
CA ARG A 174 2.96 -9.90 -14.14
C ARG A 174 2.03 -8.73 -14.49
N GLU A 175 0.70 -8.90 -14.40
CA GLU A 175 -0.26 -7.80 -14.62
C GLU A 175 0.09 -6.60 -13.71
N LEU A 176 0.24 -6.85 -12.39
CA LEU A 176 0.53 -5.80 -11.41
C LEU A 176 1.84 -5.06 -11.69
N THR A 177 2.87 -5.76 -12.18
CA THR A 177 4.19 -5.19 -12.43
C THR A 177 4.35 -4.55 -13.82
N THR A 178 3.46 -4.85 -14.78
CA THR A 178 3.59 -4.33 -16.15
C THR A 178 2.51 -3.33 -16.55
N GLU A 179 1.34 -3.33 -15.90
CA GLU A 179 0.20 -2.53 -16.35
C GLU A 179 -0.08 -1.29 -15.48
N TYR A 180 0.46 -1.25 -14.25
CA TYR A 180 0.13 -0.19 -13.27
C TYR A 180 1.28 0.77 -12.96
N GLY A 181 2.32 0.78 -13.81
CA GLY A 181 3.48 1.67 -13.66
C GLY A 181 4.40 1.26 -12.50
N PRO A 182 5.26 2.18 -12.02
CA PRO A 182 6.29 1.84 -11.04
C PRO A 182 5.69 1.51 -9.67
N ILE A 183 6.18 0.40 -9.10
CA ILE A 183 5.85 -0.08 -7.76
C ILE A 183 7.09 0.03 -6.88
N GLU A 184 6.97 0.69 -5.73
CA GLU A 184 8.09 0.91 -4.82
C GLU A 184 8.54 -0.38 -4.14
N PHE A 185 7.56 -1.16 -3.63
CA PHE A 185 7.77 -2.46 -3.03
C PHE A 185 6.49 -3.29 -3.03
N PHE A 186 6.63 -4.61 -2.89
CA PHE A 186 5.55 -5.53 -2.56
C PHE A 186 5.60 -5.97 -1.11
N TRP A 187 4.44 -5.99 -0.49
CA TRP A 187 4.14 -6.59 0.80
C TRP A 187 3.43 -7.92 0.55
N MET A 188 4.18 -9.03 0.61
CA MET A 188 3.65 -10.38 0.36
C MET A 188 3.13 -10.97 1.66
N ASP A 189 1.86 -11.37 1.66
CA ASP A 189 1.24 -12.03 2.78
C ASP A 189 1.12 -13.53 2.54
N HIS A 190 1.59 -14.31 3.49
CA HIS A 190 1.78 -15.75 3.30
C HIS A 190 0.46 -16.53 3.16
N ALA A 191 -0.64 -16.07 3.79
CA ALA A 191 -1.95 -16.76 3.77
C ALA A 191 -1.87 -18.25 4.16
N ILE A 192 -0.89 -18.63 4.97
CA ILE A 192 -0.56 -20.03 5.29
C ILE A 192 -0.33 -20.84 4.00
N GLY A 193 0.44 -20.27 3.06
CA GLY A 193 0.82 -20.91 1.80
C GLY A 193 1.39 -19.91 0.81
N ASP A 194 2.40 -20.35 0.06
CA ASP A 194 3.16 -19.53 -0.92
C ASP A 194 2.56 -19.56 -2.34
N GLY A 195 1.40 -20.15 -2.51
CA GLY A 195 0.76 -20.28 -3.82
C GLY A 195 1.51 -21.21 -4.79
N GLY A 196 2.48 -21.99 -4.30
CA GLY A 196 3.28 -22.90 -5.09
C GLY A 196 4.55 -22.27 -5.71
N LEU A 197 4.95 -21.08 -5.24
CA LEU A 197 6.23 -20.43 -5.57
C LEU A 197 6.94 -20.06 -4.29
N SER A 198 8.17 -20.53 -4.11
CA SER A 198 9.02 -20.07 -3.00
C SER A 198 9.16 -18.55 -2.99
N HIS A 199 9.50 -17.99 -1.84
CA HIS A 199 9.72 -16.53 -1.69
C HIS A 199 10.80 -16.03 -2.67
N LYS A 200 11.87 -16.81 -2.87
CA LYS A 200 12.91 -16.45 -3.85
C LYS A 200 12.37 -16.41 -5.27
N GLU A 201 11.62 -17.41 -5.71
CA GLU A 201 11.02 -17.45 -7.05
C GLU A 201 10.03 -16.30 -7.24
N THR A 202 9.24 -15.98 -6.21
CA THR A 202 8.32 -14.83 -6.21
C THR A 202 9.07 -13.51 -6.35
N ALA A 203 10.14 -13.30 -5.56
CA ALA A 203 10.97 -12.10 -5.66
C ALA A 203 11.67 -11.97 -7.02
N ASP A 204 12.25 -13.07 -7.54
CA ASP A 204 12.88 -13.11 -8.86
C ASP A 204 11.86 -12.81 -9.99
N TRP A 205 10.61 -13.29 -9.84
CA TRP A 205 9.54 -13.02 -10.82
C TRP A 205 9.15 -11.56 -10.85
N VAL A 206 8.95 -10.93 -9.70
CA VAL A 206 8.64 -9.49 -9.59
C VAL A 206 9.78 -8.64 -10.16
N THR A 207 11.01 -8.90 -9.73
CA THR A 207 12.19 -8.09 -10.12
C THR A 207 12.57 -8.26 -11.58
N ARG A 208 12.11 -9.31 -12.25
CA ARG A 208 12.25 -9.49 -13.70
C ARG A 208 11.59 -8.37 -14.50
N PHE A 209 10.47 -7.85 -14.02
CA PHE A 209 9.71 -6.78 -14.68
C PHE A 209 9.98 -5.40 -14.07
N GLN A 210 10.23 -5.36 -12.76
CA GLN A 210 10.57 -4.13 -12.03
C GLN A 210 11.82 -4.36 -11.15
N PRO A 211 13.02 -4.26 -11.74
CA PRO A 211 14.27 -4.64 -11.08
C PRO A 211 14.60 -3.87 -9.81
N ASN A 212 13.95 -2.72 -9.58
CA ASN A 212 14.14 -1.86 -8.41
C ASN A 212 13.00 -1.98 -7.38
N CYS A 213 12.01 -2.86 -7.64
CA CYS A 213 10.95 -3.14 -6.68
C CYS A 213 11.47 -4.08 -5.59
N PHE A 214 11.41 -3.65 -4.33
CA PHE A 214 11.74 -4.54 -3.22
C PHE A 214 10.52 -5.41 -2.88
N VAL A 215 10.77 -6.66 -2.48
CA VAL A 215 9.72 -7.59 -2.08
C VAL A 215 9.95 -7.97 -0.62
N GLY A 216 8.95 -7.77 0.22
CA GLY A 216 8.96 -8.22 1.61
C GLY A 216 7.96 -9.36 1.80
N PHE A 217 8.28 -10.27 2.71
CA PHE A 217 7.43 -11.42 3.06
C PHE A 217 7.07 -11.36 4.53
N ASN A 218 5.79 -11.51 4.84
CA ASN A 218 5.28 -11.36 6.21
C ASN A 218 5.88 -12.35 7.22
N HIS A 219 6.52 -13.40 6.76
CA HIS A 219 7.15 -14.42 7.59
C HIS A 219 8.68 -14.38 7.60
N GLY A 220 9.26 -13.24 7.21
CA GLY A 220 10.69 -13.00 7.45
C GLY A 220 11.64 -13.69 6.47
N GLU A 221 11.53 -13.42 5.17
CA GLU A 221 12.46 -13.90 4.16
C GLU A 221 13.28 -12.77 3.53
N PRO A 222 14.62 -12.86 3.52
CA PRO A 222 15.46 -11.76 3.00
C PRO A 222 15.54 -11.70 1.47
N ALA A 223 14.90 -12.62 0.75
CA ALA A 223 15.00 -12.74 -0.71
C ALA A 223 14.70 -11.44 -1.44
N GLY A 224 13.75 -10.65 -0.92
CA GLY A 224 13.32 -9.38 -1.53
C GLY A 224 13.94 -8.11 -0.94
N ARG A 225 14.90 -8.22 -0.01
CA ARG A 225 15.61 -7.11 0.67
C ARG A 225 14.77 -6.26 1.64
N LEU A 226 13.48 -6.55 1.81
CA LEU A 226 12.56 -5.83 2.69
C LEU A 226 12.09 -6.75 3.81
N SER A 227 12.32 -6.34 5.06
CA SER A 227 11.80 -7.01 6.25
C SER A 227 10.45 -6.41 6.64
N LEU A 228 9.43 -7.24 6.79
CA LEU A 228 8.08 -6.82 7.17
C LEU A 228 7.78 -7.15 8.61
N ARG A 229 7.00 -6.27 9.27
CA ARG A 229 6.58 -6.44 10.68
C ARG A 229 5.12 -6.06 10.83
N GLU A 230 4.26 -7.05 10.65
CA GLU A 230 2.84 -6.93 10.98
C GLU A 230 2.67 -6.75 12.49
N MET A 231 1.77 -5.85 12.92
CA MET A 231 1.61 -5.42 14.32
C MET A 231 2.94 -5.02 14.96
N GLY A 232 3.79 -4.39 14.14
CA GLY A 232 5.15 -4.04 14.52
C GLY A 232 5.28 -2.67 15.18
N LYS A 233 6.50 -2.34 15.53
CA LYS A 233 6.90 -1.04 16.08
C LYS A 233 8.29 -0.65 15.56
N PRO A 234 8.68 0.64 15.61
CA PRO A 234 9.98 1.07 15.14
C PRO A 234 11.14 0.40 15.91
N GLY A 235 12.19 0.04 15.17
CA GLY A 235 13.39 -0.59 15.71
C GLY A 235 14.45 -0.81 14.63
N PRO A 236 15.63 -1.35 14.99
CA PRO A 236 16.65 -1.75 14.04
C PRO A 236 16.13 -2.76 13.00
N ILE A 237 16.81 -2.87 11.86
CA ILE A 237 16.47 -3.84 10.83
C ILE A 237 16.46 -5.25 11.41
N GLY A 238 15.37 -6.00 11.19
CA GLY A 238 15.18 -7.34 11.72
C GLY A 238 14.67 -7.42 13.15
N ASP A 239 14.78 -6.33 13.92
CA ASP A 239 14.34 -6.23 15.31
C ASP A 239 13.17 -5.24 15.51
N ALA A 240 12.60 -4.75 14.42
CA ALA A 240 11.52 -3.78 14.48
C ALA A 240 10.21 -4.33 15.06
N SER A 241 10.21 -5.50 15.69
CA SER A 241 8.97 -6.15 16.03
C SER A 241 8.99 -7.05 17.23
N THR A 242 7.86 -7.01 17.92
CA THR A 242 7.41 -8.06 18.82
C THR A 242 6.21 -8.81 18.22
N SER A 243 5.94 -8.71 16.91
CA SER A 243 4.84 -9.39 16.27
C SER A 243 4.92 -10.90 16.49
N VAL A 244 3.79 -11.51 16.84
CA VAL A 244 3.67 -12.97 16.95
C VAL A 244 3.87 -13.68 15.62
N TYR A 245 3.66 -12.98 14.51
CA TYR A 245 3.77 -13.51 13.15
C TYR A 245 5.20 -13.53 12.61
N ASN A 246 6.11 -12.73 13.18
CA ASN A 246 7.50 -12.56 12.70
C ASN A 246 8.55 -12.83 13.78
N LYS A 247 8.31 -13.81 14.64
CA LYS A 247 9.20 -14.11 15.80
C LYS A 247 10.64 -14.46 15.41
N ASP A 248 10.82 -15.10 14.26
CA ASP A 248 12.12 -15.62 13.82
C ASP A 248 12.93 -14.64 12.98
N ALA A 249 12.38 -13.46 12.71
CA ALA A 249 13.02 -12.51 11.82
C ALA A 249 14.31 -11.89 12.37
N GLU A 250 14.48 -11.83 13.68
CA GLU A 250 15.75 -11.38 14.30
C GLU A 250 16.93 -12.23 13.87
N SER A 251 16.74 -13.55 13.78
CA SER A 251 17.80 -14.48 13.39
C SER A 251 18.12 -14.42 11.89
N SER A 252 17.20 -13.90 11.06
CA SER A 252 17.28 -13.94 9.61
C SER A 252 17.42 -12.57 8.93
N PHE A 253 17.65 -11.48 9.68
CA PHE A 253 17.75 -10.15 9.07
C PHE A 253 18.98 -9.94 8.19
N LYS A 254 19.92 -10.87 8.14
CA LYS A 254 21.04 -10.87 7.19
C LYS A 254 20.51 -10.85 5.75
N GLY A 255 20.83 -9.77 5.03
CA GLY A 255 20.36 -9.57 3.66
C GLY A 255 19.17 -8.62 3.52
N TYR A 256 18.51 -8.24 4.60
CA TYR A 256 17.56 -7.12 4.59
C TYR A 256 18.32 -5.78 4.51
N LEU A 257 17.75 -4.85 3.75
CA LEU A 257 18.29 -3.49 3.60
C LEU A 257 17.34 -2.44 4.15
N VAL A 258 16.04 -2.76 4.23
CA VAL A 258 14.98 -1.89 4.75
C VAL A 258 14.10 -2.72 5.68
N ALA A 259 13.66 -2.12 6.79
CA ALA A 259 12.61 -2.67 7.64
C ALA A 259 11.33 -1.81 7.51
N GLU A 260 10.21 -2.47 7.34
CA GLU A 260 8.87 -1.90 7.37
C GLU A 260 8.12 -2.43 8.58
N PHE A 261 7.31 -1.59 9.21
CA PHE A 261 6.32 -2.04 10.19
C PHE A 261 4.96 -1.40 9.90
N THR A 262 3.92 -2.13 10.26
CA THR A 262 2.53 -1.73 10.05
C THR A 262 1.63 -2.13 11.20
N TYR A 263 0.60 -1.35 11.45
CA TYR A 263 -0.51 -1.66 12.34
C TYR A 263 -1.75 -0.83 11.97
N PRO A 264 -2.97 -1.27 12.38
CA PRO A 264 -4.20 -0.53 12.07
C PRO A 264 -4.32 0.78 12.85
N ILE A 265 -4.92 1.81 12.23
CA ILE A 265 -5.32 3.05 12.93
C ILE A 265 -6.41 2.81 13.96
N LEU A 266 -7.17 1.72 13.82
CA LEU A 266 -8.14 1.27 14.82
C LEU A 266 -7.41 0.74 16.06
N PRO A 267 -7.76 1.19 17.27
CA PRO A 267 -7.30 0.54 18.49
C PRO A 267 -7.91 -0.85 18.63
N GLU A 268 -7.36 -1.66 19.53
CA GLU A 268 -7.96 -2.94 19.90
C GLU A 268 -9.41 -2.74 20.37
N HIS A 269 -10.34 -3.56 19.82
CA HIS A 269 -11.76 -3.50 20.09
C HIS A 269 -12.39 -4.90 19.96
N LYS A 270 -13.65 -5.03 20.35
CA LYS A 270 -14.41 -6.28 20.25
C LYS A 270 -15.30 -6.29 19.01
N GLY A 271 -15.25 -7.38 18.26
CA GLY A 271 -16.06 -7.55 17.04
C GLY A 271 -15.55 -6.72 15.87
N GLY A 272 -16.00 -7.02 14.68
CA GLY A 272 -15.54 -6.37 13.47
C GLY A 272 -14.14 -6.79 13.03
N ALA A 273 -13.63 -6.13 12.00
CA ALA A 273 -12.26 -6.28 11.50
C ALA A 273 -11.36 -5.18 12.11
N MET A 274 -10.05 -5.43 12.20
CA MET A 274 -9.06 -4.43 12.61
C MET A 274 -8.38 -3.76 11.40
N TRP A 275 -8.03 -4.54 10.39
CA TRP A 275 -7.33 -4.08 9.19
C TRP A 275 -8.27 -3.45 8.15
N PHE A 276 -9.54 -3.82 8.16
CA PHE A 276 -10.56 -3.27 7.26
C PHE A 276 -11.46 -2.27 8.00
N TYR A 277 -12.33 -1.58 7.27
CA TYR A 277 -13.45 -0.91 7.92
C TYR A 277 -14.19 -1.93 8.79
N SER A 278 -14.33 -1.60 10.06
CA SER A 278 -14.87 -2.52 11.02
C SER A 278 -16.42 -2.55 10.97
N LEU A 279 -17.05 -1.83 11.88
CA LEU A 279 -18.51 -1.74 11.99
C LEU A 279 -18.88 -0.27 12.28
N PRO A 280 -20.11 0.20 11.93
CA PRO A 280 -20.52 1.57 12.19
C PRO A 280 -20.43 1.99 13.66
N GLU A 281 -20.61 1.07 14.62
CA GLU A 281 -20.44 1.32 16.05
C GLU A 281 -18.98 1.65 16.45
N HIS A 282 -18.02 1.36 15.58
CA HIS A 282 -16.60 1.67 15.76
C HIS A 282 -16.14 2.97 15.07
N ASP A 283 -17.06 3.72 14.47
CA ASP A 283 -16.73 4.96 13.74
C ASP A 283 -16.14 6.07 14.60
N ASN A 284 -16.26 5.97 15.92
CA ASN A 284 -15.63 6.86 16.88
C ASN A 284 -14.28 6.37 17.42
N LEU A 285 -13.82 5.19 17.03
CA LEU A 285 -12.56 4.61 17.48
C LEU A 285 -11.42 4.99 16.56
N VAL A 286 -10.34 5.51 17.13
CA VAL A 286 -9.10 5.87 16.44
C VAL A 286 -7.95 5.96 17.44
N LEU A 287 -6.75 5.57 17.02
CA LEU A 287 -5.54 5.78 17.83
C LEU A 287 -5.23 7.28 17.97
N PRO A 288 -4.68 7.73 19.12
CA PRO A 288 -4.26 9.12 19.31
C PRO A 288 -3.20 9.54 18.29
N ALA A 289 -3.32 10.77 17.78
CA ALA A 289 -2.35 11.31 16.81
C ALA A 289 -0.92 11.38 17.39
N GLU A 290 -0.80 11.62 18.69
CA GLU A 290 0.47 11.65 19.42
C GLU A 290 1.19 10.30 19.37
N LYS A 291 0.46 9.18 19.54
CA LYS A 291 1.04 7.83 19.42
C LYS A 291 1.57 7.59 18.02
N ILE A 292 0.77 7.87 16.99
CA ILE A 292 1.17 7.70 15.58
C ILE A 292 2.40 8.55 15.27
N TYR A 293 2.45 9.77 15.79
CA TYR A 293 3.59 10.66 15.61
C TYR A 293 4.86 10.15 16.32
N GLN A 294 4.76 9.57 17.52
CA GLN A 294 5.90 8.97 18.21
C GLN A 294 6.47 7.77 17.43
N ASP A 295 5.61 6.93 16.86
CA ASP A 295 6.06 5.82 16.01
C ASP A 295 6.68 6.30 14.69
N TYR A 296 6.16 7.39 14.09
CA TYR A 296 6.82 8.07 12.98
C TYR A 296 8.24 8.55 13.35
N LEU A 297 8.41 9.18 14.52
CA LEU A 297 9.73 9.61 14.98
C LEU A 297 10.68 8.42 15.18
N GLY A 298 10.16 7.31 15.69
CA GLY A 298 10.88 6.06 15.82
C GLY A 298 11.30 5.51 14.44
N ALA A 299 10.41 5.52 13.45
CA ALA A 299 10.73 5.12 12.08
C ALA A 299 11.86 5.96 11.49
N VAL A 300 11.79 7.29 11.64
CA VAL A 300 12.85 8.21 11.19
C VAL A 300 14.18 7.90 11.89
N LYS A 301 14.15 7.65 13.20
CA LYS A 301 15.36 7.35 13.99
C LYS A 301 16.08 6.09 13.50
N TYR A 302 15.36 5.04 13.14
CA TYR A 302 15.92 3.75 12.77
C TYR A 302 16.02 3.54 11.25
N GLY A 303 15.59 4.51 10.43
CA GLY A 303 15.55 4.34 8.97
C GLY A 303 14.53 3.31 8.51
N ASN A 304 13.47 3.11 9.30
CA ASN A 304 12.35 2.25 8.90
C ASN A 304 11.40 2.99 7.97
N ILE A 305 10.53 2.25 7.27
CA ILE A 305 9.29 2.76 6.71
C ILE A 305 8.11 2.29 7.56
N PHE A 306 7.16 3.20 7.78
CA PHE A 306 5.97 2.96 8.59
C PHE A 306 4.72 3.05 7.71
N SER A 307 3.98 1.95 7.58
CA SER A 307 2.70 1.87 6.87
C SER A 307 1.55 1.84 7.87
N LEU A 308 0.86 2.96 8.08
CA LEU A 308 -0.32 2.99 8.95
C LEU A 308 -1.54 2.52 8.17
N ASP A 309 -2.16 1.43 8.62
CA ASP A 309 -3.31 0.87 7.94
C ASP A 309 -4.60 1.62 8.23
N ILE A 310 -5.41 1.78 7.20
CA ILE A 310 -6.68 2.50 7.20
C ILE A 310 -7.66 1.78 6.28
N GLY A 311 -8.75 1.28 6.86
CA GLY A 311 -9.83 0.65 6.12
C GLY A 311 -10.86 1.68 5.64
N PRO A 312 -10.98 1.97 4.32
CA PRO A 312 -12.07 2.77 3.79
C PRO A 312 -13.44 2.15 4.10
N ASN A 313 -14.44 3.00 4.32
CA ASN A 313 -15.80 2.58 4.63
C ASN A 313 -16.53 1.96 3.42
N TYR A 314 -17.84 1.68 3.56
CA TYR A 314 -18.65 1.05 2.51
C TYR A 314 -18.73 1.88 1.20
N GLU A 315 -18.56 3.20 1.27
CA GLU A 315 -18.54 4.11 0.12
C GLU A 315 -17.12 4.33 -0.44
N GLY A 316 -16.13 3.57 0.07
CA GLY A 316 -14.73 3.70 -0.37
C GLY A 316 -14.11 5.05 0.02
N ARG A 317 -14.43 5.55 1.21
CA ARG A 317 -13.88 6.79 1.79
C ARG A 317 -13.21 6.53 3.13
N ILE A 318 -12.12 7.23 3.40
CA ILE A 318 -11.52 7.29 4.75
C ILE A 318 -12.49 8.02 5.67
N ARG A 319 -12.74 7.47 6.88
CA ARG A 319 -13.65 8.02 7.89
C ARG A 319 -13.19 9.40 8.33
N ASP A 320 -14.15 10.28 8.69
CA ASP A 320 -13.85 11.66 9.07
C ASP A 320 -12.95 11.74 10.31
N ILE A 321 -13.08 10.81 11.25
CA ILE A 321 -12.23 10.76 12.44
C ILE A 321 -10.77 10.43 12.08
N ASP A 322 -10.55 9.49 11.15
CA ASP A 322 -9.21 9.17 10.66
C ASP A 322 -8.61 10.35 9.92
N VAL A 323 -9.39 11.02 9.06
CA VAL A 323 -8.98 12.25 8.36
C VAL A 323 -8.53 13.31 9.35
N LYS A 324 -9.31 13.55 10.41
CA LYS A 324 -9.00 14.53 11.46
C LYS A 324 -7.69 14.18 12.19
N THR A 325 -7.55 12.92 12.60
CA THR A 325 -6.36 12.42 13.30
C THR A 325 -5.12 12.50 12.42
N LEU A 326 -5.19 12.06 11.17
CA LEU A 326 -4.08 12.10 10.23
C LEU A 326 -3.64 13.54 9.89
N LYS A 327 -4.57 14.48 9.78
CA LYS A 327 -4.24 15.91 9.66
C LYS A 327 -3.49 16.45 10.87
N GLN A 328 -3.81 15.97 12.07
CA GLN A 328 -3.09 16.34 13.29
C GLN A 328 -1.67 15.76 13.28
N VAL A 329 -1.49 14.48 12.90
CA VAL A 329 -0.16 13.89 12.69
C VAL A 329 0.66 14.71 11.69
N GLY A 330 0.05 15.12 10.57
CA GLY A 330 0.70 15.96 9.56
C GLY A 330 1.12 17.34 10.08
N ARG A 331 0.36 17.93 11.02
CA ARG A 331 0.79 19.16 11.72
C ARG A 331 2.03 18.91 12.59
N PHE A 332 2.04 17.85 13.38
CA PHE A 332 3.19 17.50 14.22
C PHE A 332 4.46 17.26 13.37
N ILE A 333 4.35 16.55 12.25
CA ILE A 333 5.48 16.31 11.33
C ILE A 333 6.02 17.63 10.75
N LYS A 334 5.17 18.64 10.53
CA LYS A 334 5.56 19.96 10.01
C LYS A 334 5.99 20.95 11.10
N GLY A 335 6.01 20.53 12.36
CA GLY A 335 6.35 21.40 13.51
C GLY A 335 5.32 22.50 13.76
N LYS A 336 4.02 22.22 13.54
CA LYS A 336 2.93 23.19 13.65
C LYS A 336 1.91 22.76 14.70
#